data_0e44c74039c8b8eaa5ca080e44dc77f9
#
_entry.id   0e44c74039c8b8eaa5ca080e44dc77f9
#
_cell.length_a   1.000
_cell.length_b   1.000
_cell.length_c   1.000
_cell.angle_alpha   90.00
_cell.angle_beta   90.00
_cell.angle_gamma   90.00
#
_symmetry.space_group_name_H-M   'P 1'
#
loop_
_entity.id
_entity.type
_entity.pdbx_description
1 polymer ?
#
loop_
_entity_poly.entity_id
_entity_poly.type
_entity_poly.pdbx_seq_one_letter_code
_entity_poly.pdbx_strand_id
1 'polypeptide(L)'
;MKTLYIVRHAKTNSNIDDKIRELLPLGIERTHLLGTYLKQHQCVVNQIYTSSALRAKQTTEIIAQHLNISSEHIIEDEKLYIGTPDDYINDIFIQDNNNQSVMIVGHNPQVSSLAQFFIPDFTHYMQTGACFCIDFNTDKWESIFTANRTVRFYVRLT
;
A
#
# COMPACT_ATOMS: atom_id res chain seq x y z
N MET A 1 13.49 4.69 12.61
CA MET A 1 13.30 4.05 11.28
C MET A 1 11.87 4.24 10.81
N LYS A 2 11.68 4.57 9.55
CA LYS A 2 10.36 4.67 8.93
C LYS A 2 10.16 3.49 7.98
N THR A 3 8.95 2.96 7.92
CA THR A 3 8.59 1.85 7.03
C THR A 3 7.43 2.23 6.14
N LEU A 4 7.58 2.03 4.85
CA LEU A 4 6.55 2.26 3.84
C LEU A 4 6.11 0.93 3.24
N TYR A 5 4.81 0.66 3.28
CA TYR A 5 4.20 -0.45 2.56
C TYR A 5 3.44 0.11 1.36
N ILE A 6 3.76 -0.39 0.19
CA ILE A 6 3.08 -0.05 -1.06
C ILE A 6 2.32 -1.28 -1.52
N VAL A 7 0.99 -1.16 -1.64
CA VAL A 7 0.11 -2.28 -1.99
C VAL A 7 -0.68 -1.94 -3.24
N ARG A 8 -0.65 -2.82 -4.23
CA ARG A 8 -1.60 -2.76 -5.32
C ARG A 8 -2.86 -3.54 -4.93
N HIS A 9 -4.05 -2.95 -5.14
CA HIS A 9 -5.31 -3.66 -4.89
C HIS A 9 -5.30 -5.06 -5.49
N ALA A 10 -6.09 -5.97 -4.92
CA ALA A 10 -6.17 -7.35 -5.36
C ALA A 10 -6.98 -7.51 -6.65
N LYS A 11 -7.05 -8.74 -7.16
CA LYS A 11 -7.70 -9.06 -8.43
C LYS A 11 -9.20 -8.75 -8.40
N THR A 12 -9.68 -8.10 -9.47
CA THR A 12 -11.05 -7.58 -9.56
C THR A 12 -11.82 -8.16 -10.73
N ASN A 13 -13.15 -8.00 -10.68
CA ASN A 13 -14.02 -8.27 -11.80
C ASN A 13 -13.88 -7.18 -12.89
N SER A 14 -14.61 -7.36 -14.01
CA SER A 14 -14.66 -6.43 -15.14
C SER A 14 -16.02 -5.76 -15.19
N ASN A 15 -16.32 -4.88 -14.23
CA ASN A 15 -17.54 -4.10 -14.22
C ASN A 15 -17.43 -2.91 -15.19
N ILE A 16 -18.57 -2.44 -15.71
CA ILE A 16 -18.66 -1.27 -16.60
C ILE A 16 -18.22 0.00 -15.86
N ASP A 17 -18.64 0.16 -14.60
CA ASP A 17 -18.21 1.27 -13.74
C ASP A 17 -16.94 0.88 -12.99
N ASP A 18 -15.82 1.48 -13.40
CA ASP A 18 -14.50 1.18 -12.84
C ASP A 18 -14.43 1.37 -11.33
N LYS A 19 -15.03 2.43 -10.81
CA LYS A 19 -14.90 2.78 -9.38
C LYS A 19 -15.56 1.76 -8.44
N ILE A 20 -16.60 1.08 -8.90
CA ILE A 20 -17.36 0.09 -8.11
C ILE A 20 -16.99 -1.36 -8.42
N ARG A 21 -15.92 -1.60 -9.17
CA ARG A 21 -15.44 -2.95 -9.42
C ARG A 21 -15.03 -3.62 -8.11
N GLU A 22 -15.59 -4.80 -7.87
CA GLU A 22 -15.33 -5.58 -6.67
C GLU A 22 -14.16 -6.55 -6.85
N LEU A 23 -13.58 -6.98 -5.74
CA LEU A 23 -12.62 -8.08 -5.76
C LEU A 23 -13.29 -9.37 -6.21
N LEU A 24 -12.58 -10.14 -7.05
CA LEU A 24 -12.94 -11.53 -7.31
C LEU A 24 -12.69 -12.40 -6.06
N PRO A 25 -13.35 -13.57 -5.94
CA PRO A 25 -13.05 -14.51 -4.86
C PRO A 25 -11.56 -14.82 -4.72
N LEU A 26 -10.85 -14.98 -5.85
CA LEU A 26 -9.40 -15.19 -5.86
C LEU A 26 -8.64 -13.98 -5.29
N GLY A 27 -9.09 -12.75 -5.59
CA GLY A 27 -8.50 -11.54 -5.02
C GLY A 27 -8.69 -11.47 -3.51
N ILE A 28 -9.87 -11.84 -3.03
CA ILE A 28 -10.18 -11.90 -1.59
C ILE A 28 -9.27 -12.93 -0.89
N GLU A 29 -9.18 -14.13 -1.45
CA GLU A 29 -8.33 -15.21 -0.92
C GLU A 29 -6.87 -14.77 -0.82
N ARG A 30 -6.31 -14.22 -1.89
CA ARG A 30 -4.93 -13.75 -1.93
C ARG A 30 -4.68 -12.60 -0.95
N THR A 31 -5.66 -11.74 -0.74
CA THR A 31 -5.54 -10.66 0.25
C THR A 31 -5.54 -11.20 1.68
N HIS A 32 -6.32 -12.24 1.96
CA HIS A 32 -6.23 -12.93 3.26
C HIS A 32 -4.86 -13.57 3.45
N LEU A 33 -4.28 -14.16 2.42
CA LEU A 33 -2.91 -14.69 2.48
C LEU A 33 -1.89 -13.59 2.77
N LEU A 34 -2.03 -12.43 2.12
CA LEU A 34 -1.17 -11.27 2.40
C LEU A 34 -1.32 -10.79 3.84
N GLY A 35 -2.55 -10.65 4.33
CA GLY A 35 -2.80 -10.27 5.71
C GLY A 35 -2.17 -11.23 6.71
N THR A 36 -2.28 -12.53 6.46
CA THR A 36 -1.63 -13.57 7.27
C THR A 36 -0.11 -13.45 7.22
N TYR A 37 0.46 -13.26 6.04
CA TYR A 37 1.89 -13.05 5.86
C TYR A 37 2.40 -11.86 6.67
N LEU A 38 1.73 -10.70 6.54
CA LEU A 38 2.11 -9.48 7.26
C LEU A 38 2.06 -9.69 8.77
N LYS A 39 1.03 -10.36 9.26
CA LYS A 39 0.88 -10.67 10.69
C LYS A 39 1.98 -11.60 11.19
N GLN A 40 2.28 -12.67 10.45
CA GLN A 40 3.33 -13.63 10.82
C GLN A 40 4.72 -12.99 10.83
N HIS A 41 4.95 -12.02 9.96
CA HIS A 41 6.21 -11.26 9.90
C HIS A 41 6.23 -10.05 10.84
N GLN A 42 5.26 -9.97 11.76
CA GLN A 42 5.18 -8.91 12.77
C GLN A 42 5.21 -7.50 12.16
N CYS A 43 4.61 -7.36 10.98
CA CYS A 43 4.50 -6.06 10.33
C CYS A 43 3.57 -5.14 11.12
N VAL A 44 4.04 -3.95 11.43
CA VAL A 44 3.27 -2.90 12.10
C VAL A 44 2.90 -1.83 11.08
N VAL A 45 1.63 -1.43 11.07
CA VAL A 45 1.14 -0.34 10.21
C VAL A 45 0.36 0.62 11.10
N ASN A 46 0.85 1.86 11.20
CA ASN A 46 0.20 2.88 12.04
C ASN A 46 -0.93 3.61 11.29
N GLN A 47 -0.78 3.81 9.99
CA GLN A 47 -1.72 4.56 9.16
C GLN A 47 -1.84 3.91 7.79
N ILE A 48 -3.07 3.79 7.27
CA ILE A 48 -3.33 3.34 5.90
C ILE A 48 -4.00 4.46 5.12
N TYR A 49 -3.47 4.76 3.94
CA TYR A 49 -4.13 5.56 2.92
C TYR A 49 -4.61 4.63 1.80
N THR A 50 -5.89 4.66 1.51
CA THR A 50 -6.47 3.85 0.45
C THR A 50 -7.15 4.70 -0.61
N SER A 51 -7.01 4.27 -1.86
CA SER A 51 -7.83 4.81 -2.94
C SER A 51 -9.33 4.65 -2.62
N SER A 52 -10.14 5.57 -3.13
CA SER A 52 -11.60 5.53 -2.99
C SER A 52 -12.28 4.46 -3.85
N ALA A 53 -11.58 3.81 -4.78
CA ALA A 53 -12.13 2.71 -5.56
C ALA A 53 -12.47 1.53 -4.65
N LEU A 54 -13.62 0.89 -4.89
CA LEU A 54 -14.12 -0.20 -4.04
C LEU A 54 -13.11 -1.33 -3.89
N ARG A 55 -12.43 -1.73 -4.96
CA ARG A 55 -11.41 -2.80 -4.93
C ARG A 55 -10.24 -2.49 -3.99
N ALA A 56 -9.83 -1.22 -3.92
CA ALA A 56 -8.76 -0.79 -3.01
C ALA A 56 -9.25 -0.78 -1.56
N LYS A 57 -10.48 -0.31 -1.32
CA LYS A 57 -11.09 -0.33 0.01
C LYS A 57 -11.29 -1.75 0.53
N GLN A 58 -11.76 -2.65 -0.29
CA GLN A 58 -11.92 -4.07 0.09
C GLN A 58 -10.58 -4.72 0.42
N THR A 59 -9.54 -4.45 -0.38
CA THR A 59 -8.18 -4.92 -0.09
C THR A 59 -7.70 -4.39 1.27
N THR A 60 -7.90 -3.10 1.51
CA THR A 60 -7.52 -2.44 2.76
C THR A 60 -8.24 -3.03 3.97
N GLU A 61 -9.56 -3.23 3.88
CA GLU A 61 -10.37 -3.78 4.97
C GLU A 61 -9.89 -5.17 5.40
N ILE A 62 -9.58 -6.03 4.45
CA ILE A 62 -9.09 -7.38 4.74
C ILE A 62 -7.73 -7.32 5.45
N ILE A 63 -6.80 -6.50 4.94
CA ILE A 63 -5.49 -6.32 5.59
C ILE A 63 -5.64 -5.76 7.00
N ALA A 64 -6.47 -4.73 7.16
CA ALA A 64 -6.72 -4.09 8.45
C ALA A 64 -7.28 -5.06 9.50
N GLN A 65 -8.17 -5.97 9.09
CA GLN A 65 -8.68 -7.02 9.99
C GLN A 65 -7.57 -7.92 10.49
N HIS A 66 -6.67 -8.38 9.62
CA HIS A 66 -5.55 -9.23 10.01
C HIS A 66 -4.57 -8.54 10.97
N LEU A 67 -4.35 -7.24 10.77
CA LEU A 67 -3.41 -6.45 11.56
C LEU A 67 -4.05 -5.72 12.74
N ASN A 68 -5.35 -5.89 12.98
CA ASN A 68 -6.12 -5.22 14.04
C ASN A 68 -6.02 -3.70 13.97
N ILE A 69 -6.09 -3.14 12.74
CA ILE A 69 -6.07 -1.70 12.51
C ILE A 69 -7.50 -1.18 12.54
N SER A 70 -7.78 -0.22 13.42
CA SER A 70 -9.11 0.38 13.51
C SER A 70 -9.36 1.38 12.37
N SER A 71 -10.64 1.62 12.06
CA SER A 71 -11.06 2.48 10.95
C SER A 71 -10.57 3.93 11.08
N GLU A 72 -10.31 4.40 12.29
CA GLU A 72 -9.75 5.75 12.52
C GLU A 72 -8.35 5.93 11.95
N HIS A 73 -7.61 4.83 11.72
CA HIS A 73 -6.28 4.82 11.12
C HIS A 73 -6.31 4.48 9.62
N ILE A 74 -7.49 4.49 9.00
CA ILE A 74 -7.67 4.27 7.57
C ILE A 74 -8.24 5.54 6.96
N ILE A 75 -7.48 6.18 6.07
CA ILE A 75 -7.89 7.39 5.36
C ILE A 75 -8.15 7.04 3.92
N GLU A 76 -9.37 7.31 3.46
CA GLU A 76 -9.74 7.21 2.04
C GLU A 76 -9.35 8.51 1.34
N ASP A 77 -8.56 8.41 0.27
CA ASP A 77 -8.10 9.56 -0.51
C ASP A 77 -8.43 9.36 -1.99
N GLU A 78 -9.31 10.23 -2.50
CA GLU A 78 -9.71 10.25 -3.92
C GLU A 78 -8.52 10.46 -4.85
N LYS A 79 -7.49 11.19 -4.41
CA LYS A 79 -6.28 11.43 -5.20
C LYS A 79 -5.50 10.15 -5.48
N LEU A 80 -5.63 9.13 -4.63
CA LEU A 80 -5.03 7.82 -4.90
C LEU A 80 -5.79 7.04 -5.98
N TYR A 81 -7.01 7.43 -6.30
CA TYR A 81 -7.79 6.84 -7.39
C TYR A 81 -7.51 7.51 -8.73
N ILE A 82 -7.65 8.84 -8.80
CA ILE A 82 -7.57 9.61 -10.05
C ILE A 82 -6.25 10.37 -10.23
N GLY A 83 -5.40 10.39 -9.21
CA GLY A 83 -4.21 11.23 -9.18
C GLY A 83 -2.98 10.62 -9.83
N THR A 84 -1.88 11.33 -9.67
CA THR A 84 -0.56 10.99 -10.21
C THR A 84 0.32 10.33 -9.12
N PRO A 85 1.49 9.79 -9.46
CA PRO A 85 2.46 9.33 -8.46
C PRO A 85 2.83 10.40 -7.43
N ASP A 86 2.85 11.69 -7.80
CA ASP A 86 3.13 12.79 -6.89
C ASP A 86 2.09 12.92 -5.78
N ASP A 87 0.82 12.62 -6.06
CA ASP A 87 -0.22 12.59 -5.03
C ASP A 87 0.05 11.51 -3.98
N TYR A 88 0.57 10.36 -4.40
CA TYR A 88 0.99 9.28 -3.50
C TYR A 88 2.17 9.72 -2.62
N ILE A 89 3.15 10.40 -3.21
CA ILE A 89 4.31 10.95 -2.49
C ILE A 89 3.86 12.01 -1.47
N ASN A 90 2.91 12.86 -1.83
CA ASN A 90 2.39 13.88 -0.92
C ASN A 90 1.75 13.27 0.33
N ASP A 91 0.99 12.20 0.20
CA ASP A 91 0.40 11.51 1.36
C ASP A 91 1.47 10.97 2.32
N ILE A 92 2.60 10.51 1.76
CA ILE A 92 3.73 10.06 2.58
C ILE A 92 4.41 11.24 3.26
N PHE A 93 4.62 12.33 2.53
CA PHE A 93 5.36 13.50 3.02
C PHE A 93 4.67 14.20 4.20
N ILE A 94 3.33 14.23 4.21
CA ILE A 94 2.55 14.93 5.25
C ILE A 94 2.35 14.10 6.52
N GLN A 95 2.94 12.91 6.62
CA GLN A 95 2.75 12.04 7.78
C GLN A 95 3.27 12.66 9.06
N ASP A 96 2.54 12.42 10.16
CA ASP A 96 3.04 12.68 11.50
C ASP A 96 4.25 11.80 11.79
N ASN A 97 5.31 12.39 12.31
CA ASN A 97 6.54 11.65 12.65
C ASN A 97 6.34 10.66 13.81
N ASN A 98 5.24 10.73 14.54
CA ASN A 98 4.86 9.70 15.52
C ASN A 98 4.45 8.40 14.84
N ASN A 99 3.98 8.44 13.59
CA ASN A 99 3.73 7.25 12.80
C ASN A 99 5.07 6.66 12.32
N GLN A 100 5.40 5.47 12.77
CA GLN A 100 6.60 4.77 12.35
C GLN A 100 6.43 4.12 10.98
N SER A 101 5.20 3.78 10.62
CA SER A 101 4.89 3.04 9.40
C SER A 101 3.59 3.50 8.76
N VAL A 102 3.60 3.55 7.44
CA VAL A 102 2.46 3.94 6.62
C VAL A 102 2.28 2.92 5.50
N MET A 103 1.04 2.58 5.20
CA MET A 103 0.67 1.75 4.07
C MET A 103 -0.13 2.57 3.07
N ILE A 104 0.18 2.43 1.79
CA ILE A 104 -0.60 3.02 0.70
C ILE A 104 -1.16 1.89 -0.15
N VAL A 105 -2.48 1.90 -0.36
CA VAL A 105 -3.19 0.92 -1.19
C VAL A 105 -3.77 1.65 -2.40
N GLY A 106 -3.30 1.29 -3.58
CA GLY A 106 -3.69 1.99 -4.79
C GLY A 106 -3.58 1.15 -6.06
N HIS A 107 -3.26 1.83 -7.15
CA HIS A 107 -3.37 1.35 -8.52
C HIS A 107 -2.06 1.48 -9.28
N ASN A 108 -1.91 0.65 -10.33
CA ASN A 108 -0.91 0.89 -11.36
C ASN A 108 -1.42 1.94 -12.37
N PRO A 109 -0.52 2.76 -12.94
CA PRO A 109 0.94 2.69 -12.80
C PRO A 109 1.49 3.35 -11.55
N GLN A 110 0.67 4.03 -10.74
CA GLN A 110 1.12 4.88 -9.64
C GLN A 110 1.92 4.12 -8.58
N VAL A 111 1.43 2.95 -8.12
CA VAL A 111 2.14 2.18 -7.09
C VAL A 111 3.48 1.65 -7.59
N SER A 112 3.55 1.24 -8.86
CA SER A 112 4.81 0.79 -9.47
C SER A 112 5.80 1.93 -9.64
N SER A 113 5.30 3.10 -10.05
CA SER A 113 6.11 4.32 -10.15
C SER A 113 6.64 4.76 -8.78
N LEU A 114 5.83 4.66 -7.74
CA LEU A 114 6.22 4.97 -6.37
C LEU A 114 7.32 4.02 -5.88
N ALA A 115 7.15 2.72 -6.10
CA ALA A 115 8.16 1.72 -5.76
C ALA A 115 9.48 2.00 -6.49
N GLN A 116 9.43 2.27 -7.79
CA GLN A 116 10.60 2.57 -8.60
C GLN A 116 11.27 3.89 -8.18
N PHE A 117 10.50 4.88 -7.76
CA PHE A 117 11.03 6.15 -7.26
C PHE A 117 11.98 5.93 -6.08
N PHE A 118 11.59 5.09 -5.11
CA PHE A 118 12.42 4.79 -3.95
C PHE A 118 13.48 3.73 -4.23
N ILE A 119 13.19 2.78 -5.10
CA ILE A 119 14.07 1.65 -5.44
C ILE A 119 14.22 1.61 -6.97
N PRO A 120 15.18 2.38 -7.54
CA PRO A 120 15.32 2.48 -9.00
C PRO A 120 15.58 1.15 -9.71
N ASP A 121 16.17 0.18 -9.03
CA ASP A 121 16.41 -1.16 -9.58
C ASP A 121 15.13 -2.00 -9.72
N PHE A 122 14.03 -1.57 -9.10
CA PHE A 122 12.73 -2.21 -9.28
C PHE A 122 12.11 -1.75 -10.60
N THR A 123 12.25 -2.55 -11.64
CA THR A 123 11.85 -2.22 -13.02
C THR A 123 10.55 -2.89 -13.46
N HIS A 124 9.89 -3.63 -12.58
CA HIS A 124 8.67 -4.37 -12.90
C HIS A 124 7.42 -3.61 -12.48
N TYR A 125 6.29 -3.95 -13.13
CA TYR A 125 4.98 -3.54 -12.62
C TYR A 125 4.59 -4.41 -11.44
N MET A 126 4.13 -3.77 -10.37
CA MET A 126 3.54 -4.49 -9.25
C MET A 126 2.30 -5.25 -9.71
N GLN A 127 2.22 -6.52 -9.38
CA GLN A 127 1.06 -7.35 -9.69
C GLN A 127 -0.09 -7.07 -8.72
N THR A 128 -1.33 -7.37 -9.12
CA THR A 128 -2.48 -7.24 -8.23
C THR A 128 -2.27 -8.03 -6.95
N GLY A 129 -2.56 -7.41 -5.81
CA GLY A 129 -2.37 -8.03 -4.50
C GLY A 129 -0.92 -8.07 -4.01
N ALA A 130 0.03 -7.48 -4.74
CA ALA A 130 1.42 -7.42 -4.30
C ALA A 130 1.63 -6.34 -3.23
N CYS A 131 2.58 -6.59 -2.34
CA CYS A 131 3.02 -5.65 -1.31
C CYS A 131 4.54 -5.47 -1.39
N PHE A 132 4.95 -4.21 -1.45
CA PHE A 132 6.36 -3.80 -1.44
C PHE A 132 6.64 -3.08 -0.13
N CYS A 133 7.60 -3.56 0.65
CA CYS A 133 7.95 -2.99 1.95
C CYS A 133 9.37 -2.44 1.94
N ILE A 134 9.52 -1.15 2.29
CA ILE A 134 10.78 -0.43 2.28
C ILE A 134 11.01 0.18 3.67
N ASP A 135 12.19 -0.05 4.23
CA ASP A 135 12.65 0.59 5.46
C ASP A 135 13.60 1.74 5.13
N PHE A 136 13.39 2.87 5.80
CA PHE A 136 14.21 4.07 5.67
C PHE A 136 14.92 4.36 6.99
N ASN A 137 16.22 4.56 6.95
CA ASN A 137 17.02 4.89 8.11
C ASN A 137 16.89 6.38 8.47
N THR A 138 15.73 6.73 8.97
CA THR A 138 15.39 8.10 9.42
C THR A 138 14.22 8.05 10.41
N ASP A 139 14.12 9.07 11.25
CA ASP A 139 13.01 9.26 12.17
C ASP A 139 11.96 10.26 11.65
N LYS A 140 12.19 10.84 10.47
CA LYS A 140 11.32 11.87 9.89
C LYS A 140 10.87 11.48 8.50
N TRP A 141 9.56 11.59 8.23
CA TRP A 141 8.98 11.30 6.92
C TRP A 141 9.51 12.24 5.83
N GLU A 142 9.73 13.49 6.15
CA GLU A 142 10.30 14.46 5.21
C GLU A 142 11.71 14.11 4.74
N SER A 143 12.42 13.28 5.50
CA SER A 143 13.81 12.88 5.20
C SER A 143 13.92 11.54 4.46
N ILE A 144 12.83 10.87 4.15
CA ILE A 144 12.88 9.55 3.48
C ILE A 144 13.47 9.64 2.06
N PHE A 145 13.36 10.81 1.43
CA PHE A 145 13.86 11.03 0.06
C PHE A 145 15.37 10.93 -0.06
N THR A 146 16.10 11.25 1.01
CA THR A 146 17.57 11.21 1.06
C THR A 146 18.12 10.16 2.00
N ALA A 147 17.26 9.53 2.81
CA ALA A 147 17.68 8.50 3.76
C ALA A 147 18.15 7.22 3.05
N ASN A 148 19.10 6.54 3.66
CA ASN A 148 19.43 5.18 3.28
C ASN A 148 18.21 4.28 3.45
N ARG A 149 18.00 3.38 2.49
CA ARG A 149 16.81 2.54 2.46
C ARG A 149 17.15 1.11 2.09
N THR A 150 16.32 0.19 2.59
CA THR A 150 16.46 -1.23 2.35
C THR A 150 15.11 -1.82 2.00
N VAL A 151 15.04 -2.64 0.96
CA VAL A 151 13.86 -3.43 0.66
C VAL A 151 13.76 -4.53 1.70
N ARG A 152 12.68 -4.52 2.50
CA ARG A 152 12.41 -5.60 3.44
C ARG A 152 11.85 -6.81 2.71
N PHE A 153 10.87 -6.60 1.84
CA PHE A 153 10.33 -7.63 0.96
C PHE A 153 9.53 -7.02 -0.19
N TYR A 154 9.38 -7.81 -1.24
CA TYR A 154 8.34 -7.67 -2.26
C TYR A 154 7.66 -9.03 -2.38
N VAL A 155 6.38 -9.09 -2.10
CA VAL A 155 5.63 -10.36 -2.10
C VAL A 155 4.32 -10.25 -2.85
N ARG A 156 3.94 -11.34 -3.48
CA ARG A 156 2.62 -11.61 -4.00
C ARG A 156 2.25 -13.03 -3.61
N LEU A 157 1.25 -13.15 -2.74
CA LEU A 157 0.82 -14.45 -2.23
C LEU A 157 -0.22 -15.06 -3.19
N THR A 158 -0.01 -16.30 -3.53
CA THR A 158 -0.88 -17.04 -4.44
C THR A 158 -1.30 -18.36 -3.84
#